data_f91842cbee948f161df2c93663158af8
#
_entry.id   f91842cbee948f161df2c93663158af8
#
_cell.length_a   1.000
_cell.length_b   1.000
_cell.length_c   1.000
_cell.angle_alpha   90.00
_cell.angle_beta   90.00
_cell.angle_gamma   90.00
#
_symmetry.space_group_name_H-M   'P 1'
#
loop_
_entity.id
_entity.type
_entity.pdbx_description
1 polymer ?
#
loop_
_entity_poly.entity_id
_entity_poly.type
_entity_poly.pdbx_seq_one_letter_code
_entity_poly.pdbx_strand_id
1 'polypeptide(L)'
;MFREKPHWYDYAKASETKWGTSVASQMAFIQSESSFQSIVRPPRSKLLDLIPWSRTSSAYGYAQAQNPVWREYLADNASPLARRTHMKYATDFIGWYNQRSQRMLDISMDNPKHLYLAYHEGQTGYRRGSYQAKPQVQLKARQVSEKARKYSNQLAECENEFKCRLFWQIGPFCPKKHS
;
A
#
# COMPACT_ATOMS: atom_id res chain seq x y z
N MET A 1 4.33 -5.34 -14.50
CA MET A 1 4.38 -4.17 -13.59
C MET A 1 5.81 -3.81 -13.21
N PHE A 2 6.56 -4.60 -12.41
CA PHE A 2 7.95 -4.23 -12.04
C PHE A 2 8.93 -4.23 -13.23
N ARG A 3 8.72 -5.06 -14.26
CA ARG A 3 9.52 -4.99 -15.50
C ARG A 3 9.35 -3.66 -16.24
N GLU A 4 8.17 -3.06 -16.19
CA GLU A 4 7.87 -1.76 -16.82
C GLU A 4 8.30 -0.58 -15.92
N LYS A 5 8.18 -0.76 -14.61
CA LYS A 5 8.46 0.27 -13.59
C LYS A 5 9.37 -0.29 -12.49
N PRO A 6 10.63 -0.58 -12.81
CA PRO A 6 11.53 -1.29 -11.90
C PRO A 6 11.73 -0.58 -10.55
N HIS A 7 11.75 0.76 -10.53
CA HIS A 7 11.86 1.53 -9.29
C HIS A 7 10.73 1.29 -8.28
N TRP A 8 9.58 0.77 -8.73
CA TRP A 8 8.50 0.45 -7.81
C TRP A 8 8.84 -0.73 -6.91
N TYR A 9 9.62 -1.70 -7.42
CA TYR A 9 10.16 -2.77 -6.60
C TYR A 9 11.12 -2.21 -5.53
N ASP A 10 12.04 -1.33 -5.92
CA ASP A 10 13.01 -0.74 -5.00
C ASP A 10 12.32 0.03 -3.87
N TYR A 11 11.31 0.82 -4.20
CA TYR A 11 10.53 1.57 -3.21
C TYR A 11 9.77 0.65 -2.26
N ALA A 12 9.11 -0.38 -2.79
CA ALA A 12 8.36 -1.33 -1.98
C ALA A 12 9.31 -2.18 -1.11
N LYS A 13 10.47 -2.56 -1.62
CA LYS A 13 11.50 -3.31 -0.88
C LYS A 13 12.13 -2.49 0.23
N ALA A 14 12.42 -1.23 -0.02
CA ALA A 14 12.89 -0.31 1.02
C ALA A 14 11.86 -0.14 2.14
N SER A 15 10.58 -0.02 1.78
CA SER A 15 9.48 0.05 2.74
C SER A 15 9.31 -1.26 3.52
N GLU A 16 9.41 -2.42 2.87
CA GLU A 16 9.38 -3.74 3.53
C GLU A 16 10.50 -3.87 4.56
N THR A 17 11.73 -3.48 4.18
CA THR A 17 12.89 -3.51 5.09
C THR A 17 12.70 -2.60 6.30
N LYS A 18 12.10 -1.43 6.09
CA LYS A 18 11.90 -0.42 7.14
C LYS A 18 10.72 -0.75 8.06
N TRP A 19 9.62 -1.27 7.52
CA TRP A 19 8.33 -1.37 8.21
C TRP A 19 7.80 -2.79 8.37
N GLY A 20 8.34 -3.76 7.65
CA GLY A 20 7.96 -5.18 7.74
C GLY A 20 6.77 -5.59 6.87
N THR A 21 6.07 -4.67 6.17
CA THR A 21 4.99 -5.06 5.24
C THR A 21 5.59 -5.58 3.94
N SER A 22 5.26 -6.83 3.55
CA SER A 22 5.81 -7.43 2.33
C SER A 22 5.52 -6.62 1.06
N VAL A 23 6.46 -6.65 0.10
CA VAL A 23 6.28 -6.03 -1.24
C VAL A 23 4.93 -6.43 -1.84
N ALA A 24 4.59 -7.71 -1.77
CA ALA A 24 3.35 -8.25 -2.34
C ALA A 24 2.10 -7.64 -1.68
N SER A 25 2.09 -7.50 -0.36
CA SER A 25 0.99 -6.88 0.38
C SER A 25 0.84 -5.40 0.04
N GLN A 26 1.94 -4.64 -0.01
CA GLN A 26 1.92 -3.24 -0.40
C GLN A 26 1.32 -3.04 -1.80
N MET A 27 1.73 -3.86 -2.79
CA MET A 27 1.21 -3.79 -4.15
C MET A 27 -0.26 -4.19 -4.23
N ALA A 28 -0.70 -5.18 -3.43
CA ALA A 28 -2.11 -5.56 -3.36
C ALA A 28 -2.99 -4.44 -2.78
N PHE A 29 -2.50 -3.71 -1.78
CA PHE A 29 -3.18 -2.54 -1.22
C PHE A 29 -3.31 -1.44 -2.28
N ILE A 30 -2.21 -1.03 -2.91
CA ILE A 30 -2.22 0.02 -3.94
C ILE A 30 -3.14 -0.34 -5.10
N GLN A 31 -3.12 -1.59 -5.54
CA GLN A 31 -4.02 -2.04 -6.59
C GLN A 31 -5.49 -1.96 -6.16
N SER A 32 -5.79 -2.29 -4.91
CA SER A 32 -7.15 -2.22 -4.37
C SER A 32 -7.64 -0.78 -4.15
N GLU A 33 -6.73 0.14 -3.80
CA GLU A 33 -7.06 1.53 -3.49
C GLU A 33 -7.16 2.43 -4.74
N SER A 34 -6.28 2.24 -5.71
CA SER A 34 -6.16 3.16 -6.84
C SER A 34 -6.01 2.49 -8.20
N SER A 35 -5.96 1.15 -8.25
CA SER A 35 -5.60 0.41 -9.49
C SER A 35 -4.29 0.91 -10.11
N PHE A 36 -3.31 1.27 -9.26
CA PHE A 36 -2.03 1.87 -9.65
C PHE A 36 -2.12 3.23 -10.36
N GLN A 37 -3.20 3.96 -10.15
CA GLN A 37 -3.37 5.31 -10.68
C GLN A 37 -2.96 6.36 -9.64
N SER A 38 -2.10 7.31 -10.05
CA SER A 38 -1.52 8.31 -9.14
C SER A 38 -2.49 9.44 -8.76
N ILE A 39 -3.53 9.70 -9.56
CA ILE A 39 -4.39 10.89 -9.44
C ILE A 39 -5.84 10.49 -9.11
N VAL A 40 -6.04 9.32 -8.49
CA VAL A 40 -7.39 8.90 -8.10
C VAL A 40 -7.87 9.70 -6.90
N ARG A 41 -9.09 10.18 -7.00
CA ARG A 41 -9.83 10.83 -5.91
C ARG A 41 -11.26 10.28 -5.87
N PRO A 42 -11.88 10.15 -4.69
CA PRO A 42 -13.30 9.83 -4.58
C PRO A 42 -14.15 10.83 -5.38
N PRO A 43 -15.27 10.39 -5.94
CA PRO A 43 -16.19 11.30 -6.63
C PRO A 43 -16.66 12.40 -5.66
N ARG A 44 -17.01 13.56 -6.21
CA ARG A 44 -17.65 14.62 -5.46
C ARG A 44 -19.13 14.24 -5.27
N SER A 45 -19.67 14.47 -4.08
CA SER A 45 -21.11 14.49 -3.91
C SER A 45 -21.70 15.62 -4.75
N LYS A 46 -22.85 15.39 -5.36
CA LYS A 46 -23.58 16.42 -6.09
C LYS A 46 -24.69 16.96 -5.19
N LEU A 47 -24.79 18.29 -5.10
CA LEU A 47 -25.94 18.95 -4.51
C LEU A 47 -27.00 19.09 -5.61
N LEU A 48 -28.19 18.52 -5.39
CA LEU A 48 -29.31 18.51 -6.36
C LEU A 48 -28.93 17.94 -7.75
N ASP A 49 -28.01 16.97 -7.78
CA ASP A 49 -27.46 16.32 -8.99
C ASP A 49 -26.79 17.25 -10.02
N LEU A 50 -26.73 18.56 -9.77
CA LEU A 50 -26.24 19.55 -10.72
C LEU A 50 -24.95 20.23 -10.28
N ILE A 51 -24.78 20.54 -8.98
CA ILE A 51 -23.64 21.31 -8.49
C ILE A 51 -22.62 20.40 -7.80
N PRO A 52 -21.35 20.35 -8.24
CA PRO A 52 -20.29 19.64 -7.50
C PRO A 52 -20.13 20.26 -6.12
N TRP A 53 -20.53 19.54 -5.06
CA TRP A 53 -20.44 19.97 -3.68
C TRP A 53 -19.11 19.56 -3.03
N SER A 54 -19.14 19.05 -1.82
CA SER A 54 -17.94 18.59 -1.12
C SER A 54 -17.57 17.16 -1.53
N ARG A 55 -16.30 16.78 -1.31
CA ARG A 55 -15.89 15.37 -1.39
C ARG A 55 -16.26 14.66 -0.11
N THR A 56 -16.79 13.44 -0.24
CA THR A 56 -17.12 12.58 0.90
C THR A 56 -15.87 12.12 1.66
N SER A 57 -14.69 12.16 1.03
CA SER A 57 -13.41 11.77 1.62
C SER A 57 -12.26 12.60 1.04
N SER A 58 -11.24 12.85 1.85
CA SER A 58 -9.98 13.49 1.45
C SER A 58 -8.94 12.50 0.92
N ALA A 59 -9.33 11.23 0.71
CA ALA A 59 -8.46 10.19 0.16
C ALA A 59 -7.90 10.60 -1.20
N TYR A 60 -6.58 10.34 -1.41
CA TYR A 60 -5.90 10.77 -2.62
C TYR A 60 -4.64 9.95 -2.92
N GLY A 61 -4.32 9.82 -4.20
CA GLY A 61 -3.09 9.21 -4.69
C GLY A 61 -3.10 7.68 -4.66
N TYR A 62 -1.94 7.08 -4.82
CA TYR A 62 -1.80 5.62 -4.91
C TYR A 62 -2.36 4.87 -3.71
N ALA A 63 -2.10 5.34 -2.50
CA ALA A 63 -2.49 4.70 -1.24
C ALA A 63 -3.83 5.19 -0.71
N GLN A 64 -4.53 6.09 -1.39
CA GLN A 64 -5.79 6.71 -0.96
C GLN A 64 -5.74 7.22 0.50
N ALA A 65 -4.58 7.73 0.91
CA ALA A 65 -4.38 8.28 2.25
C ALA A 65 -5.24 9.53 2.47
N GLN A 66 -5.95 9.58 3.59
CA GLN A 66 -6.73 10.74 3.99
C GLN A 66 -5.85 11.85 4.59
N ASN A 67 -6.29 13.11 4.51
CA ASN A 67 -5.51 14.26 4.98
C ASN A 67 -5.03 14.16 6.44
N PRO A 68 -5.85 13.77 7.43
CA PRO A 68 -5.39 13.69 8.81
C PRO A 68 -4.24 12.70 8.97
N VAL A 69 -4.44 11.47 8.48
CA VAL A 69 -3.46 10.38 8.62
C VAL A 69 -2.19 10.65 7.80
N TRP A 70 -2.33 11.30 6.63
CA TRP A 70 -1.17 11.71 5.85
C TRP A 70 -0.32 12.76 6.59
N ARG A 71 -0.95 13.69 7.32
CA ARG A 71 -0.20 14.67 8.15
C ARG A 71 0.53 14.00 9.30
N GLU A 72 -0.07 13.01 9.97
CA GLU A 72 0.59 12.21 10.98
C GLU A 72 1.83 11.50 10.40
N TYR A 73 1.68 10.85 9.24
CA TYR A 73 2.79 10.20 8.55
C TYR A 73 3.93 11.19 8.22
N LEU A 74 3.61 12.39 7.72
CA LEU A 74 4.62 13.40 7.42
C LEU A 74 5.37 13.86 8.67
N ALA A 75 4.66 14.04 9.79
CA ALA A 75 5.25 14.42 11.06
C ALA A 75 6.21 13.33 11.59
N ASP A 76 5.76 12.07 11.60
CA ASP A 76 6.53 10.93 12.09
C ASP A 76 7.79 10.66 11.26
N ASN A 77 7.79 10.98 9.97
CA ASN A 77 8.87 10.64 9.04
C ASN A 77 9.70 11.84 8.59
N ALA A 78 9.44 13.05 9.11
CA ALA A 78 10.13 14.29 8.74
C ALA A 78 10.27 14.49 7.21
N SER A 79 9.22 14.12 6.46
CA SER A 79 9.24 14.12 4.99
C SER A 79 8.30 15.18 4.38
N PRO A 80 8.57 16.48 4.52
CA PRO A 80 7.66 17.54 4.09
C PRO A 80 7.42 17.56 2.58
N LEU A 81 8.35 17.01 1.79
CA LEU A 81 8.25 16.95 0.33
C LEU A 81 7.55 15.67 -0.19
N ALA A 82 7.09 14.80 0.71
CA ALA A 82 6.42 13.58 0.31
C ALA A 82 5.09 13.86 -0.40
N ARG A 83 4.84 13.14 -1.48
CA ARG A 83 3.64 13.29 -2.33
C ARG A 83 2.86 11.99 -2.42
N ARG A 84 1.56 12.02 -2.14
CA ARG A 84 0.65 10.87 -2.26
C ARG A 84 0.58 10.28 -3.68
N THR A 85 0.98 11.07 -4.68
CA THR A 85 1.04 10.68 -6.10
C THR A 85 2.37 10.03 -6.51
N HIS A 86 3.31 9.87 -5.59
CA HIS A 86 4.59 9.22 -5.86
C HIS A 86 4.67 7.85 -5.18
N MET A 87 5.00 6.80 -5.94
CA MET A 87 4.98 5.41 -5.47
C MET A 87 5.87 5.18 -4.24
N LYS A 88 7.06 5.80 -4.18
CA LYS A 88 7.97 5.74 -3.02
C LYS A 88 7.24 6.06 -1.70
N TYR A 89 6.50 7.15 -1.69
CA TYR A 89 5.82 7.60 -0.47
C TYR A 89 4.52 6.84 -0.22
N ALA A 90 3.89 6.31 -1.26
CA ALA A 90 2.72 5.46 -1.11
C ALA A 90 3.07 4.12 -0.47
N THR A 91 4.16 3.48 -0.89
CA THR A 91 4.65 2.23 -0.30
C THR A 91 5.14 2.46 1.13
N ASP A 92 5.91 3.53 1.38
CA ASP A 92 6.39 3.87 2.73
C ASP A 92 5.23 4.17 3.69
N PHE A 93 4.21 4.90 3.24
CA PHE A 93 2.99 5.18 4.01
C PHE A 93 2.23 3.90 4.38
N ILE A 94 2.03 2.97 3.43
CA ILE A 94 1.36 1.70 3.71
C ILE A 94 2.15 0.89 4.73
N GLY A 95 3.47 0.82 4.58
CA GLY A 95 4.35 0.16 5.54
C GLY A 95 4.24 0.76 6.94
N TRP A 96 4.38 2.07 7.07
CA TRP A 96 4.23 2.82 8.32
C TRP A 96 2.86 2.57 8.98
N TYR A 97 1.78 2.64 8.19
CA TYR A 97 0.42 2.46 8.71
C TYR A 97 0.19 1.04 9.21
N ASN A 98 0.68 0.04 8.48
CA ASN A 98 0.55 -1.36 8.87
C ASN A 98 1.39 -1.70 10.11
N GLN A 99 2.60 -1.16 10.22
CA GLN A 99 3.41 -1.32 11.43
C GLN A 99 2.72 -0.68 12.65
N ARG A 100 2.09 0.49 12.48
CA ARG A 100 1.26 1.11 13.52
C ARG A 100 0.09 0.20 13.89
N SER A 101 -0.58 -0.39 12.90
CA SER A 101 -1.70 -1.33 13.14
C SER A 101 -1.24 -2.61 13.84
N GLN A 102 -0.07 -3.15 13.48
CA GLN A 102 0.55 -4.26 14.21
C GLN A 102 0.74 -3.92 15.69
N ARG A 103 1.39 -2.79 15.97
CA ARG A 103 1.69 -2.39 17.37
C ARG A 103 0.43 -2.09 18.19
N MET A 104 -0.61 -1.51 17.58
CA MET A 104 -1.81 -1.09 18.31
C MET A 104 -2.88 -2.17 18.44
N LEU A 105 -2.89 -3.15 17.57
CA LEU A 105 -3.99 -4.11 17.38
C LEU A 105 -3.51 -5.58 17.41
N ASP A 106 -2.19 -5.80 17.56
CA ASP A 106 -1.56 -7.12 17.54
C ASP A 106 -1.87 -7.93 16.25
N ILE A 107 -1.95 -7.23 15.11
CA ILE A 107 -2.17 -7.86 13.82
C ILE A 107 -0.84 -8.31 13.24
N SER A 108 -0.70 -9.61 12.92
CA SER A 108 0.50 -10.12 12.24
C SER A 108 0.73 -9.42 10.90
N MET A 109 1.98 -9.09 10.59
CA MET A 109 2.40 -8.52 9.30
C MET A 109 2.17 -9.50 8.12
N ASP A 110 2.07 -10.79 8.40
CA ASP A 110 1.76 -11.86 7.43
C ASP A 110 0.25 -12.04 7.22
N ASN A 111 -0.57 -11.17 7.78
CA ASN A 111 -2.02 -11.22 7.64
C ASN A 111 -2.57 -10.01 6.84
N PRO A 112 -2.42 -9.98 5.51
CA PRO A 112 -2.85 -8.87 4.67
C PRO A 112 -4.34 -8.57 4.78
N LYS A 113 -5.19 -9.58 5.06
CA LYS A 113 -6.63 -9.41 5.25
C LYS A 113 -6.92 -8.49 6.44
N HIS A 114 -6.36 -8.79 7.61
CA HIS A 114 -6.61 -8.02 8.82
C HIS A 114 -5.90 -6.67 8.80
N LEU A 115 -4.70 -6.59 8.23
CA LEU A 115 -4.02 -5.31 7.96
C LEU A 115 -4.89 -4.40 7.08
N TYR A 116 -5.51 -4.95 6.02
CA TYR A 116 -6.37 -4.18 5.13
C TYR A 116 -7.68 -3.74 5.81
N LEU A 117 -8.27 -4.58 6.67
CA LEU A 117 -9.43 -4.19 7.47
C LEU A 117 -9.09 -3.00 8.39
N ALA A 118 -7.94 -3.04 9.06
CA ALA A 118 -7.47 -1.94 9.90
C ALA A 118 -7.13 -0.69 9.07
N TYR A 119 -6.61 -0.87 7.85
CA TYR A 119 -6.33 0.22 6.92
C TYR A 119 -7.61 0.95 6.49
N HIS A 120 -8.65 0.20 6.16
CA HIS A 120 -9.93 0.72 5.67
C HIS A 120 -10.77 1.37 6.78
N GLU A 121 -10.88 0.72 7.95
CA GLU A 121 -11.73 1.15 9.07
C GLU A 121 -11.03 2.13 10.03
N GLY A 122 -9.71 2.27 9.90
CA GLY A 122 -8.86 2.87 10.93
C GLY A 122 -8.66 1.94 12.12
N GLN A 123 -7.59 2.14 12.89
CA GLN A 123 -7.27 1.29 14.05
C GLN A 123 -8.41 1.24 15.08
N THR A 124 -9.06 2.38 15.33
CA THR A 124 -10.18 2.46 16.27
C THR A 124 -11.41 1.71 15.75
N GLY A 125 -11.74 1.86 14.46
CA GLY A 125 -12.85 1.14 13.83
C GLY A 125 -12.62 -0.37 13.83
N TYR A 126 -11.42 -0.80 13.50
CA TYR A 126 -11.04 -2.22 13.55
C TYR A 126 -11.18 -2.78 14.96
N ARG A 127 -10.66 -2.10 16.00
CA ARG A 127 -10.78 -2.53 17.40
C ARG A 127 -12.24 -2.68 17.85
N ARG A 128 -13.12 -1.83 17.37
CA ARG A 128 -14.57 -1.90 17.64
C ARG A 128 -15.30 -2.95 16.81
N GLY A 129 -14.62 -3.61 15.88
CA GLY A 129 -15.23 -4.60 14.99
C GLY A 129 -16.17 -4.01 13.94
N SER A 130 -16.05 -2.70 13.59
CA SER A 130 -16.96 -2.01 12.67
C SER A 130 -17.07 -2.67 11.30
N TYR A 131 -16.02 -3.38 10.85
CA TYR A 131 -16.01 -4.14 9.61
C TYR A 131 -16.94 -5.36 9.61
N GLN A 132 -17.34 -5.87 10.79
CA GLN A 132 -18.18 -7.08 10.91
C GLN A 132 -19.57 -6.85 10.29
N ALA A 133 -20.10 -5.65 10.44
CA ALA A 133 -21.37 -5.25 9.84
C ALA A 133 -21.26 -4.80 8.36
N LYS A 134 -20.06 -4.92 7.74
CA LYS A 134 -19.77 -4.44 6.39
C LYS A 134 -19.28 -5.57 5.47
N PRO A 135 -20.19 -6.39 4.91
CA PRO A 135 -19.81 -7.55 4.08
C PRO A 135 -18.90 -7.16 2.89
N GLN A 136 -19.15 -5.99 2.28
CA GLN A 136 -18.34 -5.49 1.15
C GLN A 136 -16.89 -5.21 1.54
N VAL A 137 -16.66 -4.65 2.75
CA VAL A 137 -15.30 -4.39 3.26
C VAL A 137 -14.59 -5.72 3.55
N GLN A 138 -15.29 -6.68 4.13
CA GLN A 138 -14.74 -8.02 4.37
C GLN A 138 -14.40 -8.75 3.06
N LEU A 139 -15.27 -8.64 2.04
CA LEU A 139 -15.02 -9.20 0.73
C LEU A 139 -13.78 -8.56 0.09
N LYS A 140 -13.68 -7.25 0.13
CA LYS A 140 -12.53 -6.51 -0.39
C LYS A 140 -11.23 -6.91 0.33
N ALA A 141 -11.27 -7.07 1.65
CA ALA A 141 -10.11 -7.51 2.42
C ALA A 141 -9.66 -8.95 2.06
N ARG A 142 -10.60 -9.85 1.80
CA ARG A 142 -10.28 -11.20 1.27
C ARG A 142 -9.61 -11.13 -0.10
N GLN A 143 -10.17 -10.34 -1.01
CA GLN A 143 -9.59 -10.13 -2.36
C GLN A 143 -8.18 -9.54 -2.30
N VAL A 144 -7.92 -8.61 -1.37
CA VAL A 144 -6.57 -8.07 -1.15
C VAL A 144 -5.61 -9.15 -0.67
N SER A 145 -6.04 -10.01 0.26
CA SER A 145 -5.21 -11.11 0.76
C SER A 145 -4.89 -12.14 -0.33
N GLU A 146 -5.86 -12.52 -1.16
CA GLU A 146 -5.66 -13.42 -2.29
C GLU A 146 -4.71 -12.80 -3.33
N LYS A 147 -4.85 -11.51 -3.58
CA LYS A 147 -3.97 -10.77 -4.48
C LYS A 147 -2.55 -10.67 -3.94
N ALA A 148 -2.37 -10.42 -2.65
CA ALA A 148 -1.07 -10.41 -2.00
C ALA A 148 -0.38 -11.79 -2.16
N ARG A 149 -1.10 -12.88 -1.94
CA ARG A 149 -0.60 -14.24 -2.17
C ARG A 149 -0.19 -14.46 -3.64
N LYS A 150 -1.04 -14.05 -4.59
CA LYS A 150 -0.73 -14.14 -6.02
C LYS A 150 0.54 -13.36 -6.38
N TYR A 151 0.67 -12.14 -5.86
CA TYR A 151 1.84 -11.30 -6.11
C TYR A 151 3.10 -11.86 -5.44
N SER A 152 2.98 -12.46 -4.26
CA SER A 152 4.09 -13.14 -3.59
C SER A 152 4.62 -14.30 -4.42
N ASN A 153 3.72 -15.17 -4.94
CA ASN A 153 4.11 -16.28 -5.80
C ASN A 153 4.80 -15.80 -7.09
N GLN A 154 4.20 -14.81 -7.77
CA GLN A 154 4.79 -14.22 -8.98
C GLN A 154 6.16 -13.58 -8.71
N LEU A 155 6.31 -12.92 -7.55
CA LEU A 155 7.58 -12.29 -7.19
C LEU A 155 8.65 -13.34 -6.89
N ALA A 156 8.30 -14.44 -6.22
CA ALA A 156 9.24 -15.53 -5.94
C ALA A 156 9.88 -16.10 -7.21
N GLU A 157 9.14 -16.14 -8.32
CA GLU A 157 9.64 -16.63 -9.61
C GLU A 157 10.61 -15.67 -10.31
N CYS A 158 10.49 -14.36 -10.06
CA CYS A 158 11.22 -13.34 -10.83
C CYS A 158 11.95 -12.29 -9.97
N GLU A 159 11.96 -12.41 -8.65
CA GLU A 159 12.52 -11.39 -7.74
C GLU A 159 14.01 -11.11 -8.01
N ASN A 160 14.75 -12.12 -8.43
CA ASN A 160 16.17 -11.99 -8.76
C ASN A 160 16.41 -11.03 -9.92
N GLU A 161 15.44 -10.84 -10.83
CA GLU A 161 15.54 -9.85 -11.92
C GLU A 161 15.59 -8.41 -11.39
N PHE A 162 15.08 -8.17 -10.18
CA PHE A 162 14.95 -6.84 -9.59
C PHE A 162 16.01 -6.56 -8.52
N LYS A 163 16.58 -7.57 -7.89
CA LYS A 163 17.61 -7.43 -6.84
C LYS A 163 18.95 -6.92 -7.34
N CYS A 164 19.33 -7.20 -8.60
CA CYS A 164 20.65 -7.00 -9.15
C CYS A 164 20.63 -6.11 -10.40
N ARG A 165 20.17 -4.85 -10.25
CA ARG A 165 20.04 -3.94 -11.41
C ARG A 165 21.16 -2.93 -11.57
N LEU A 166 21.94 -2.70 -10.53
CA LEU A 166 23.04 -1.75 -10.58
C LEU A 166 24.33 -2.49 -10.96
N PHE A 167 25.08 -1.99 -11.94
CA PHE A 167 26.26 -2.65 -12.51
C PHE A 167 27.39 -2.86 -11.49
N TRP A 168 27.41 -2.13 -10.38
CA TRP A 168 28.36 -2.32 -9.28
C TRP A 168 27.89 -3.35 -8.23
N GLN A 169 26.69 -3.88 -8.32
CA GLN A 169 26.23 -5.00 -7.49
C GLN A 169 26.73 -6.33 -8.05
N ILE A 170 28.07 -6.40 -8.27
CA ILE A 170 28.76 -7.61 -8.69
C ILE A 170 29.07 -8.41 -7.43
N GLY A 171 28.12 -9.25 -7.00
CA GLY A 171 28.32 -10.13 -5.86
C GLY A 171 27.81 -11.54 -6.14
N PRO A 172 28.18 -12.54 -5.31
CA PRO A 172 27.78 -13.94 -5.49
C PRO A 172 26.25 -14.14 -5.42
N PHE A 173 25.50 -13.14 -4.97
CA PHE A 173 24.04 -13.16 -4.85
C PHE A 173 23.31 -12.58 -6.07
N CYS A 174 24.03 -12.10 -7.09
CA CYS A 174 23.45 -11.63 -8.34
C CYS A 174 23.63 -12.72 -9.41
N PRO A 175 22.63 -13.56 -9.71
CA PRO A 175 22.75 -14.54 -10.78
C PRO A 175 22.98 -13.82 -12.11
N LYS A 176 24.02 -14.25 -12.86
CA LYS A 176 24.27 -13.75 -14.23
C LYS A 176 23.01 -14.01 -15.06
N LYS A 177 22.51 -12.98 -15.75
CA LYS A 177 21.48 -13.17 -16.78
C LYS A 177 22.03 -14.21 -17.78
N HIS A 178 21.37 -15.36 -17.88
CA HIS A 178 21.60 -16.22 -19.01
C HIS A 178 20.99 -15.52 -20.22
N SER A 179 21.88 -15.13 -21.13
CA SER A 179 21.56 -14.63 -22.48
C SER A 179 20.84 -15.69 -23.30
#